data_ee3ea688c84aa3ea6ab9b6b9598178f4
#
_entry.id   ee3ea688c84aa3ea6ab9b6b9598178f4
#
_cell.length_a   1.000
_cell.length_b   1.000
_cell.length_c   1.000
_cell.angle_alpha   90.00
_cell.angle_beta   90.00
_cell.angle_gamma   90.00
#
_symmetry.space_group_name_H-M   'P 1'
#
loop_
_entity.id
_entity.type
_entity.pdbx_description
1 polymer ?
#
loop_
_entity_poly.entity_id
_entity_poly.type
_entity_poly.pdbx_seq_one_letter_code
_entity_poly.pdbx_strand_id
1 'polypeptide(L)'
;TQDPTTWDILATSQSVDAEAIVNTYDGLMEYDGEGTLQPALAESYEVSDDGLTYTFHLRKGATWVDSQGRKVADVTADDFVAGMQHMMDAQGGLEYLIEGIITNASQYISGEVTDFSQVGVKAVDDYTLEYDLEAPCTYFTTMLGYNVFAPMNRSFYESMGGKFGVEYDPDAADYTYGKDSDSIAYCGPYVVKNFTSKNTIVFQANESYWNADHINIHTLTWVYNDGSDATKAYNDAIAGVVDGTGLNTASVAAAKADGNFDDYAYVALTDATTYSGFFNINRNQFANAND
;
A
#
# COMPACT_ATOMS: atom_id res chain seq x y z
N THR A 1 4.19 -16.45 -1.62
CA THR A 1 3.73 -15.23 -2.30
C THR A 1 3.92 -15.34 -3.82
N GLN A 2 3.37 -14.41 -4.57
CA GLN A 2 3.60 -14.24 -6.01
C GLN A 2 4.49 -13.02 -6.25
N ASP A 3 5.00 -12.86 -7.47
CA ASP A 3 5.78 -11.67 -7.83
C ASP A 3 4.86 -10.45 -7.90
N PRO A 4 5.31 -9.27 -7.43
CA PRO A 4 4.60 -8.02 -7.66
C PRO A 4 4.63 -7.67 -9.17
N THR A 5 3.57 -7.03 -9.64
CA THR A 5 3.45 -6.55 -11.02
C THR A 5 4.05 -5.15 -11.19
N THR A 6 4.10 -4.40 -10.11
CA THR A 6 4.74 -3.09 -9.99
C THR A 6 5.25 -2.89 -8.57
N TRP A 7 6.19 -1.96 -8.39
CA TRP A 7 6.64 -1.47 -7.08
C TRP A 7 6.02 -0.10 -6.72
N ASP A 8 5.18 0.43 -7.59
CA ASP A 8 4.42 1.65 -7.35
C ASP A 8 3.08 1.32 -6.68
N ILE A 9 3.03 1.44 -5.35
CA ILE A 9 1.84 1.11 -4.55
C ILE A 9 0.65 2.04 -4.83
N LEU A 10 0.91 3.24 -5.35
CA LEU A 10 -0.12 4.24 -5.63
C LEU A 10 -0.77 4.05 -7.01
N ALA A 11 -0.14 3.25 -7.89
CA ALA A 11 -0.60 2.99 -9.25
C ALA A 11 -1.19 1.58 -9.43
N THR A 12 -1.60 0.91 -8.37
CA THR A 12 -2.11 -0.47 -8.44
C THR A 12 -3.26 -0.73 -7.48
N SER A 13 -4.16 -1.61 -7.88
CA SER A 13 -5.21 -2.19 -7.04
C SER A 13 -5.00 -3.70 -6.77
N GLN A 14 -3.84 -4.24 -7.16
CA GLN A 14 -3.56 -5.66 -7.00
C GLN A 14 -3.08 -5.97 -5.57
N SER A 15 -3.73 -6.94 -4.92
CA SER A 15 -3.34 -7.36 -3.56
C SER A 15 -1.92 -7.91 -3.49
N VAL A 16 -1.44 -8.56 -4.55
CA VAL A 16 -0.08 -9.10 -4.62
C VAL A 16 0.98 -8.01 -4.55
N ASP A 17 0.72 -6.84 -5.16
CA ASP A 17 1.62 -5.69 -5.10
C ASP A 17 1.57 -5.07 -3.69
N ALA A 18 0.36 -4.87 -3.15
CA ALA A 18 0.18 -4.35 -1.81
C ALA A 18 0.88 -5.23 -0.76
N GLU A 19 0.73 -6.57 -0.82
CA GLU A 19 1.43 -7.50 0.07
C GLU A 19 2.96 -7.31 0.03
N ALA A 20 3.53 -7.15 -1.18
CA ALA A 20 4.97 -6.99 -1.35
C ALA A 20 5.49 -5.66 -0.81
N ILE A 21 4.72 -4.58 -0.98
CA ILE A 21 5.19 -3.20 -0.78
C ILE A 21 4.82 -2.66 0.61
N VAL A 22 3.74 -3.14 1.24
CA VAL A 22 3.20 -2.57 2.50
C VAL A 22 4.24 -2.43 3.61
N ASN A 23 5.27 -3.27 3.66
CA ASN A 23 6.33 -3.18 4.67
C ASN A 23 7.42 -2.14 4.34
N THR A 24 7.30 -1.44 3.22
CA THR A 24 8.36 -0.54 2.71
C THR A 24 8.06 0.94 2.91
N TYR A 25 6.85 1.27 3.32
CA TYR A 25 6.42 2.64 3.64
C TYR A 25 5.57 2.65 4.91
N ASP A 26 5.38 3.82 5.49
CA ASP A 26 4.38 4.10 6.52
C ASP A 26 3.33 5.08 6.00
N GLY A 27 2.10 4.94 6.49
CA GLY A 27 1.04 5.92 6.31
C GLY A 27 0.97 6.96 7.44
N LEU A 28 -0.08 7.77 7.44
CA LEU A 28 -0.37 8.67 8.57
C LEU A 28 -0.71 7.87 9.83
N MET A 29 -1.47 6.80 9.65
CA MET A 29 -1.95 5.89 10.68
C MET A 29 -1.67 4.45 10.24
N GLU A 30 -1.58 3.52 11.19
CA GLU A 30 -1.41 2.10 10.93
C GLU A 30 -2.33 1.26 11.82
N TYR A 31 -2.57 0.01 11.45
CA TYR A 31 -3.29 -0.93 12.29
C TYR A 31 -2.30 -1.85 13.01
N ASP A 32 -2.46 -1.99 14.32
CA ASP A 32 -1.71 -2.98 15.09
C ASP A 32 -2.22 -4.42 14.85
N GLY A 33 -1.53 -5.40 15.43
CA GLY A 33 -1.90 -6.81 15.30
C GLY A 33 -3.27 -7.19 15.87
N GLU A 34 -3.92 -6.30 16.62
CA GLU A 34 -5.27 -6.46 17.17
C GLU A 34 -6.33 -5.74 16.33
N GLY A 35 -5.91 -5.04 15.25
CA GLY A 35 -6.78 -4.26 14.38
C GLY A 35 -7.17 -2.91 14.95
N THR A 36 -6.40 -2.39 15.92
CA THR A 36 -6.62 -1.05 16.48
C THR A 36 -5.78 -0.03 15.72
N LEU A 37 -6.41 1.08 15.31
CA LEU A 37 -5.73 2.16 14.60
C LEU A 37 -4.77 2.90 15.53
N GLN A 38 -3.52 3.01 15.13
CA GLN A 38 -2.43 3.64 15.87
C GLN A 38 -1.80 4.78 15.07
N PRO A 39 -1.22 5.81 15.74
CA PRO A 39 -0.40 6.81 15.08
C PRO A 39 0.86 6.21 14.45
N ALA A 40 1.11 6.54 13.17
CA ALA A 40 2.34 6.18 12.45
C ALA A 40 3.15 7.43 12.11
N LEU A 41 3.20 7.91 10.86
CA LEU A 41 3.89 9.15 10.52
C LEU A 41 3.18 10.40 11.07
N ALA A 42 1.87 10.36 11.35
CA ALA A 42 1.20 11.38 12.13
C ALA A 42 1.29 11.05 13.63
N GLU A 43 1.81 11.97 14.45
CA GLU A 43 1.82 11.83 15.92
C GLU A 43 0.45 12.10 16.53
N SER A 44 -0.33 13.00 15.89
CA SER A 44 -1.67 13.39 16.30
C SER A 44 -2.44 14.01 15.14
N TYR A 45 -3.73 14.15 15.34
CA TYR A 45 -4.58 14.90 14.42
C TYR A 45 -5.69 15.65 15.16
N GLU A 46 -6.23 16.68 14.52
CA GLU A 46 -7.37 17.46 14.97
C GLU A 46 -8.45 17.44 13.90
N VAL A 47 -9.70 17.58 14.31
CA VAL A 47 -10.85 17.67 13.41
C VAL A 47 -11.60 18.95 13.72
N SER A 48 -11.94 19.70 12.68
CA SER A 48 -12.75 20.92 12.82
C SER A 48 -14.14 20.65 13.38
N ASP A 49 -14.77 21.63 14.00
CA ASP A 49 -16.09 21.49 14.64
C ASP A 49 -17.20 21.01 13.68
N ASP A 50 -17.06 21.33 12.39
CA ASP A 50 -18.00 20.90 11.34
C ASP A 50 -17.65 19.51 10.77
N GLY A 51 -16.53 18.91 11.19
CA GLY A 51 -16.08 17.60 10.75
C GLY A 51 -15.57 17.54 9.31
N LEU A 52 -15.24 18.70 8.70
CA LEU A 52 -14.82 18.78 7.31
C LEU A 52 -13.30 18.86 7.13
N THR A 53 -12.56 19.44 8.07
CA THR A 53 -11.10 19.55 7.96
C THR A 53 -10.41 18.68 9.00
N TYR A 54 -9.48 17.85 8.54
CA TYR A 54 -8.61 17.02 9.36
C TYR A 54 -7.19 17.56 9.25
N THR A 55 -6.60 17.98 10.37
CA THR A 55 -5.22 18.51 10.44
C THR A 55 -4.34 17.50 11.15
N PHE A 56 -3.34 16.97 10.43
CA PHE A 56 -2.39 15.98 10.93
C PHE A 56 -1.05 16.64 11.26
N HIS A 57 -0.50 16.32 12.43
CA HIS A 57 0.84 16.75 12.86
C HIS A 57 1.82 15.60 12.66
N LEU A 58 2.75 15.78 11.73
CA LEU A 58 3.68 14.74 11.33
C LEU A 58 4.86 14.62 12.30
N ARG A 59 5.34 13.42 12.43
CA ARG A 59 6.54 13.05 13.19
C ARG A 59 7.78 13.65 12.53
N LYS A 60 8.58 14.37 13.34
CA LYS A 60 9.87 14.88 12.87
C LYS A 60 10.94 13.80 12.96
N GLY A 61 11.83 13.79 11.97
CA GLY A 61 12.96 12.87 11.92
C GLY A 61 12.68 11.54 11.23
N ALA A 62 11.45 11.29 10.76
CA ALA A 62 11.18 10.23 9.81
C ALA A 62 11.89 10.55 8.48
N THR A 63 12.47 9.53 7.84
CA THR A 63 13.33 9.73 6.66
C THR A 63 12.98 8.79 5.53
N TRP A 64 13.14 9.29 4.31
CA TRP A 64 13.21 8.50 3.11
C TRP A 64 14.62 7.96 2.91
N VAL A 65 14.72 6.69 2.54
CA VAL A 65 15.99 6.05 2.14
C VAL A 65 15.84 5.40 0.76
N ASP A 66 16.95 5.19 0.08
CA ASP A 66 16.99 4.36 -1.14
C ASP A 66 17.11 2.86 -0.81
N SER A 67 17.12 1.99 -1.80
CA SER A 67 17.25 0.52 -1.66
C SER A 67 18.56 0.07 -0.97
N GLN A 68 19.54 0.98 -0.84
CA GLN A 68 20.77 0.73 -0.10
C GLN A 68 20.74 1.24 1.34
N GLY A 69 19.58 1.81 1.80
CA GLY A 69 19.41 2.39 3.12
C GLY A 69 20.06 3.78 3.29
N ARG A 70 20.45 4.44 2.20
CA ARG A 70 21.05 5.79 2.26
C ARG A 70 19.93 6.82 2.30
N LYS A 71 20.03 7.78 3.22
CA LYS A 71 19.06 8.86 3.33
C LYS A 71 18.92 9.63 2.02
N VAL A 72 17.68 9.79 1.57
CA VAL A 72 17.28 10.60 0.41
C VAL A 72 16.76 11.96 0.88
N ALA A 73 15.83 11.97 1.82
CA ALA A 73 15.17 13.18 2.33
C ALA A 73 14.58 12.94 3.74
N ASP A 74 14.09 13.99 4.38
CA ASP A 74 13.15 13.86 5.50
C ASP A 74 11.74 13.65 4.94
N VAL A 75 10.87 12.95 5.69
CA VAL A 75 9.45 12.84 5.37
C VAL A 75 8.77 14.14 5.75
N THR A 76 7.97 14.68 4.83
CA THR A 76 7.25 15.94 5.01
C THR A 76 5.78 15.80 4.59
N ALA A 77 4.98 16.81 4.91
CA ALA A 77 3.58 16.88 4.49
C ALA A 77 3.41 16.92 2.96
N ASP A 78 4.39 17.49 2.22
CA ASP A 78 4.36 17.51 0.75
C ASP A 78 4.46 16.09 0.15
N ASP A 79 5.06 15.13 0.83
CA ASP A 79 5.13 13.74 0.36
C ASP A 79 3.74 13.09 0.31
N PHE A 80 2.84 13.44 1.23
CA PHE A 80 1.45 13.01 1.21
C PHE A 80 0.63 13.71 0.12
N VAL A 81 0.91 15.00 -0.12
CA VAL A 81 0.30 15.76 -1.23
C VAL A 81 0.74 15.16 -2.57
N ALA A 82 2.03 14.88 -2.73
CA ALA A 82 2.58 14.25 -3.93
C ALA A 82 2.03 12.82 -4.14
N GLY A 83 1.95 12.02 -3.07
CA GLY A 83 1.38 10.68 -3.13
C GLY A 83 -0.09 10.68 -3.58
N MET A 84 -0.91 11.57 -2.99
CA MET A 84 -2.31 11.71 -3.35
C MET A 84 -2.49 12.18 -4.80
N GLN A 85 -1.67 13.13 -5.25
CA GLN A 85 -1.71 13.58 -6.64
C GLN A 85 -1.32 12.45 -7.60
N HIS A 86 -0.23 11.74 -7.33
CA HIS A 86 0.21 10.63 -8.17
C HIS A 86 -0.83 9.51 -8.24
N MET A 87 -1.45 9.16 -7.12
CA MET A 87 -2.51 8.15 -7.09
C MET A 87 -3.69 8.51 -7.99
N MET A 88 -4.10 9.80 -7.99
CA MET A 88 -5.18 10.29 -8.87
C MET A 88 -4.74 10.35 -10.34
N ASP A 89 -3.48 10.71 -10.63
CA ASP A 89 -2.93 10.77 -11.98
C ASP A 89 -2.77 9.36 -12.57
N ALA A 90 -2.31 8.40 -11.78
CA ALA A 90 -2.03 7.03 -12.21
C ALA A 90 -3.29 6.19 -12.45
N GLN A 91 -4.39 6.49 -11.79
CA GLN A 91 -5.68 5.79 -11.90
C GLN A 91 -5.53 4.26 -11.83
N GLY A 92 -4.87 3.79 -10.77
CA GLY A 92 -4.55 2.38 -10.54
C GLY A 92 -5.75 1.50 -10.13
N GLY A 93 -6.95 2.08 -9.98
CA GLY A 93 -8.21 1.40 -9.71
C GLY A 93 -8.70 1.46 -8.27
N LEU A 94 -8.12 2.32 -7.42
CA LEU A 94 -8.54 2.57 -6.03
C LEU A 94 -9.10 3.98 -5.80
N GLU A 95 -9.26 4.77 -6.86
CA GLU A 95 -9.73 6.17 -6.80
C GLU A 95 -11.11 6.29 -6.15
N TYR A 96 -11.98 5.27 -6.34
CA TYR A 96 -13.31 5.21 -5.75
C TYR A 96 -13.31 5.34 -4.21
N LEU A 97 -12.18 5.08 -3.55
CA LEU A 97 -12.04 5.22 -2.10
C LEU A 97 -12.01 6.67 -1.63
N ILE A 98 -11.67 7.60 -2.51
CA ILE A 98 -11.56 9.02 -2.17
C ILE A 98 -12.56 9.90 -2.92
N GLU A 99 -13.16 9.38 -4.00
CA GLU A 99 -14.21 10.08 -4.76
C GLU A 99 -15.42 10.37 -3.86
N GLY A 100 -15.89 11.62 -3.88
CA GLY A 100 -16.99 12.09 -3.04
C GLY A 100 -16.65 12.18 -1.54
N ILE A 101 -15.38 12.00 -1.16
CA ILE A 101 -14.90 12.13 0.21
C ILE A 101 -13.96 13.34 0.31
N ILE A 102 -12.87 13.36 -0.46
CA ILE A 102 -11.93 14.49 -0.48
C ILE A 102 -12.45 15.54 -1.45
N THR A 103 -12.45 16.80 -1.02
CA THR A 103 -12.93 17.95 -1.81
C THR A 103 -12.26 17.98 -3.17
N ASN A 104 -13.04 18.06 -4.25
CA ASN A 104 -12.62 18.12 -5.66
C ASN A 104 -11.83 16.89 -6.15
N ALA A 105 -11.76 15.77 -5.40
CA ALA A 105 -11.08 14.57 -5.87
C ALA A 105 -11.74 14.00 -7.13
N SER A 106 -13.07 13.85 -7.13
CA SER A 106 -13.83 13.37 -8.30
C SER A 106 -13.65 14.26 -9.53
N GLN A 107 -13.63 15.59 -9.33
CA GLN A 107 -13.46 16.57 -10.40
C GLN A 107 -12.03 16.54 -10.98
N TYR A 108 -11.02 16.30 -10.14
CA TYR A 108 -9.64 16.15 -10.59
C TYR A 108 -9.46 14.83 -11.38
N ILE A 109 -9.93 13.72 -10.85
CA ILE A 109 -9.87 12.41 -11.51
C ILE A 109 -10.59 12.41 -12.87
N SER A 110 -11.73 13.12 -12.97
CA SER A 110 -12.47 13.25 -14.24
C SER A 110 -11.86 14.27 -15.23
N GLY A 111 -10.87 15.07 -14.79
CA GLY A 111 -10.25 16.13 -15.60
C GLY A 111 -11.08 17.42 -15.67
N GLU A 112 -12.15 17.57 -14.90
CA GLU A 112 -12.91 18.82 -14.77
C GLU A 112 -12.09 19.89 -14.04
N VAL A 113 -11.32 19.50 -13.02
CA VAL A 113 -10.31 20.30 -12.33
C VAL A 113 -8.94 19.76 -12.73
N THR A 114 -8.04 20.65 -13.21
CA THR A 114 -6.67 20.28 -13.60
C THR A 114 -5.61 20.89 -12.69
N ASP A 115 -5.99 21.85 -11.86
CA ASP A 115 -5.12 22.44 -10.84
C ASP A 115 -5.28 21.68 -9.53
N PHE A 116 -4.29 20.84 -9.19
CA PHE A 116 -4.30 20.01 -8.00
C PHE A 116 -4.40 20.82 -6.70
N SER A 117 -3.98 22.09 -6.68
CA SER A 117 -4.11 22.94 -5.50
C SER A 117 -5.57 23.19 -5.06
N GLN A 118 -6.55 22.85 -5.91
CA GLN A 118 -7.98 22.89 -5.59
C GLN A 118 -8.50 21.62 -4.94
N VAL A 119 -7.70 20.54 -4.92
CA VAL A 119 -8.04 19.29 -4.23
C VAL A 119 -7.83 19.46 -2.73
N GLY A 120 -8.72 18.87 -1.95
CA GLY A 120 -8.73 18.98 -0.48
C GLY A 120 -7.60 18.25 0.22
N VAL A 121 -6.36 18.37 -0.26
CA VAL A 121 -5.16 17.92 0.43
C VAL A 121 -4.06 18.95 0.28
N LYS A 122 -3.46 19.39 1.38
CA LYS A 122 -2.42 20.42 1.33
C LYS A 122 -1.41 20.30 2.47
N ALA A 123 -0.15 20.57 2.18
CA ALA A 123 0.87 20.83 3.17
C ALA A 123 0.74 22.28 3.66
N VAL A 124 0.42 22.47 4.94
CA VAL A 124 0.36 23.81 5.56
C VAL A 124 1.77 24.29 5.86
N ASP A 125 2.60 23.40 6.34
CA ASP A 125 4.05 23.51 6.50
C ASP A 125 4.69 22.11 6.35
N ASP A 126 5.99 21.98 6.56
CA ASP A 126 6.72 20.72 6.38
C ASP A 126 6.16 19.56 7.22
N TYR A 127 5.49 19.83 8.35
CA TYR A 127 5.02 18.82 9.30
C TYR A 127 3.54 18.97 9.66
N THR A 128 2.79 19.77 8.92
CA THR A 128 1.35 19.95 9.09
C THR A 128 0.64 19.69 7.76
N LEU A 129 -0.15 18.61 7.73
CA LEU A 129 -0.95 18.19 6.58
C LEU A 129 -2.43 18.39 6.88
N GLU A 130 -3.17 18.98 5.94
CA GLU A 130 -4.64 19.08 6.02
C GLU A 130 -5.32 18.29 4.91
N TYR A 131 -6.42 17.62 5.29
CA TYR A 131 -7.42 17.10 4.37
C TYR A 131 -8.75 17.83 4.58
N ASP A 132 -9.31 18.36 3.48
CA ASP A 132 -10.64 18.95 3.44
C ASP A 132 -11.61 17.98 2.75
N LEU A 133 -12.72 17.67 3.41
CA LEU A 133 -13.72 16.70 2.94
C LEU A 133 -14.93 17.40 2.35
N GLU A 134 -15.63 16.75 1.40
CA GLU A 134 -16.88 17.24 0.81
C GLU A 134 -18.05 17.22 1.80
N ALA A 135 -18.04 16.27 2.75
CA ALA A 135 -19.02 16.11 3.80
C ALA A 135 -18.37 15.46 5.04
N PRO A 136 -18.95 15.62 6.25
CA PRO A 136 -18.43 14.96 7.44
C PRO A 136 -18.38 13.44 7.27
N CYS A 137 -17.18 12.86 7.44
CA CYS A 137 -16.92 11.43 7.26
C CYS A 137 -16.34 10.84 8.55
N THR A 138 -17.17 10.23 9.39
CA THR A 138 -16.77 9.73 10.71
C THR A 138 -15.79 8.55 10.65
N TYR A 139 -15.69 7.88 9.52
CA TYR A 139 -14.76 6.76 9.30
C TYR A 139 -13.50 7.17 8.51
N PHE A 140 -13.31 8.44 8.19
CA PHE A 140 -12.17 8.90 7.39
C PHE A 140 -10.84 8.45 7.98
N THR A 141 -10.64 8.56 9.28
CA THR A 141 -9.39 8.14 9.93
C THR A 141 -9.08 6.66 9.78
N THR A 142 -10.12 5.82 9.70
CA THR A 142 -9.92 4.37 9.50
C THR A 142 -9.44 4.02 8.10
N MET A 143 -9.59 4.92 7.14
CA MET A 143 -9.12 4.75 5.77
C MET A 143 -7.62 5.04 5.63
N LEU A 144 -7.04 5.82 6.55
CA LEU A 144 -5.66 6.32 6.46
C LEU A 144 -4.58 5.24 6.60
N GLY A 145 -4.95 4.04 7.06
CA GLY A 145 -4.09 2.85 7.01
C GLY A 145 -4.09 2.15 5.64
N TYR A 146 -4.83 2.67 4.64
CA TYR A 146 -4.90 2.07 3.32
C TYR A 146 -3.89 2.71 2.36
N ASN A 147 -3.40 1.94 1.38
CA ASN A 147 -2.32 2.34 0.49
C ASN A 147 -2.59 3.58 -0.36
N VAL A 148 -3.85 3.93 -0.65
CA VAL A 148 -4.20 5.17 -1.37
C VAL A 148 -3.78 6.45 -0.64
N PHE A 149 -3.50 6.37 0.65
CA PHE A 149 -3.00 7.47 1.48
C PHE A 149 -1.48 7.37 1.74
N ALA A 150 -0.78 6.47 1.03
CA ALA A 150 0.66 6.34 1.18
C ALA A 150 1.37 7.64 0.72
N PRO A 151 2.43 8.05 1.41
CA PRO A 151 3.27 9.16 0.96
C PRO A 151 4.17 8.72 -0.20
N MET A 152 4.64 9.70 -0.98
CA MET A 152 5.63 9.51 -2.03
C MET A 152 6.60 10.68 -2.03
N ASN A 153 7.91 10.43 -1.99
CA ASN A 153 8.87 11.52 -2.06
C ASN A 153 8.89 12.17 -3.44
N ARG A 154 8.41 13.42 -3.52
CA ARG A 154 8.29 14.18 -4.77
C ARG A 154 9.58 14.24 -5.55
N SER A 155 10.67 14.65 -4.91
CA SER A 155 11.96 14.84 -5.58
C SER A 155 12.54 13.52 -6.10
N PHE A 156 12.35 12.42 -5.36
CA PHE A 156 12.77 11.10 -5.82
C PHE A 156 11.93 10.66 -7.02
N TYR A 157 10.60 10.81 -6.95
CA TYR A 157 9.70 10.49 -8.06
C TYR A 157 10.07 11.26 -9.33
N GLU A 158 10.27 12.58 -9.23
CA GLU A 158 10.70 13.42 -10.36
C GLU A 158 12.07 13.00 -10.91
N SER A 159 13.01 12.57 -10.04
CA SER A 159 14.33 12.07 -10.46
C SER A 159 14.25 10.77 -11.24
N MET A 160 13.15 10.00 -11.07
CA MET A 160 12.84 8.77 -11.81
C MET A 160 11.99 9.03 -13.08
N GLY A 161 11.92 10.28 -13.54
CA GLY A 161 11.17 10.69 -14.73
C GLY A 161 9.69 10.94 -14.47
N GLY A 162 9.26 10.88 -13.21
CA GLY A 162 7.88 11.14 -12.82
C GLY A 162 7.45 12.58 -13.05
N LYS A 163 6.21 12.76 -13.46
CA LYS A 163 5.54 14.04 -13.66
C LYS A 163 4.11 13.95 -13.15
N PHE A 164 3.48 15.09 -12.94
CA PHE A 164 2.14 15.18 -12.37
C PHE A 164 1.14 15.80 -13.34
N GLY A 165 -0.15 15.51 -13.09
CA GLY A 165 -1.27 16.07 -13.82
C GLY A 165 -1.20 15.75 -15.30
N VAL A 166 -1.43 16.76 -16.14
CA VAL A 166 -1.47 16.60 -17.60
C VAL A 166 -0.14 16.16 -18.24
N GLU A 167 0.96 16.24 -17.48
CA GLU A 167 2.28 15.79 -17.94
C GLU A 167 2.60 14.35 -17.51
N TYR A 168 1.73 13.71 -16.70
CA TYR A 168 1.91 12.33 -16.28
C TYR A 168 1.88 11.40 -17.50
N ASP A 169 2.94 10.63 -17.69
CA ASP A 169 3.07 9.66 -18.77
C ASP A 169 3.94 8.47 -18.28
N PRO A 170 3.34 7.36 -17.84
CA PRO A 170 4.08 6.18 -17.38
C PRO A 170 4.78 5.43 -18.50
N ASP A 171 4.47 5.73 -19.78
CA ASP A 171 5.10 5.16 -20.97
C ASP A 171 6.27 6.01 -21.48
N ALA A 172 6.54 7.17 -20.87
CA ALA A 172 7.66 8.01 -21.22
C ALA A 172 8.98 7.24 -21.10
N ALA A 173 9.93 7.51 -22.02
CA ALA A 173 11.17 6.75 -22.09
C ALA A 173 12.08 6.93 -20.87
N ASP A 174 11.94 8.03 -20.16
CA ASP A 174 12.67 8.38 -18.93
C ASP A 174 11.90 8.03 -17.64
N TYR A 175 10.63 7.61 -17.74
CA TYR A 175 9.86 7.18 -16.58
C TYR A 175 10.34 5.79 -16.12
N THR A 176 10.86 5.73 -14.91
CA THR A 176 11.38 4.49 -14.31
C THR A 176 10.79 4.19 -12.92
N TYR A 177 10.02 5.13 -12.33
CA TYR A 177 9.45 4.96 -11.01
C TYR A 177 8.58 3.68 -10.92
N GLY A 178 8.77 2.90 -9.86
CA GLY A 178 8.01 1.67 -9.60
C GLY A 178 8.29 0.49 -10.54
N LYS A 179 9.22 0.61 -11.51
CA LYS A 179 9.57 -0.50 -12.43
C LYS A 179 10.39 -1.60 -11.76
N ASP A 180 11.16 -1.23 -10.75
CA ASP A 180 11.92 -2.15 -9.91
C ASP A 180 12.07 -1.59 -8.49
N SER A 181 12.62 -2.40 -7.59
CA SER A 181 12.82 -2.02 -6.20
C SER A 181 13.89 -0.93 -5.97
N ASP A 182 14.75 -0.65 -6.94
CA ASP A 182 15.73 0.44 -6.87
C ASP A 182 15.14 1.77 -7.34
N SER A 183 13.98 1.74 -7.97
CA SER A 183 13.29 2.90 -8.54
C SER A 183 12.16 3.46 -7.65
N ILE A 184 12.11 3.05 -6.38
CA ILE A 184 11.26 3.62 -5.33
C ILE A 184 12.10 4.07 -4.14
N ALA A 185 11.55 5.00 -3.34
CA ALA A 185 12.11 5.37 -2.05
C ALA A 185 11.32 4.68 -0.93
N TYR A 186 11.93 4.51 0.23
CA TYR A 186 11.44 3.75 1.37
C TYR A 186 11.36 4.63 2.60
N CYS A 187 10.23 4.64 3.32
CA CYS A 187 10.11 5.28 4.63
C CYS A 187 9.56 4.36 5.72
N GLY A 188 9.28 3.10 5.37
CA GLY A 188 8.78 2.07 6.27
C GLY A 188 9.87 1.24 6.95
N PRO A 189 9.46 0.17 7.67
CA PRO A 189 10.37 -0.66 8.46
C PRO A 189 11.37 -1.47 7.64
N TYR A 190 11.13 -1.69 6.34
CA TYR A 190 12.01 -2.50 5.51
C TYR A 190 12.31 -1.84 4.16
N VAL A 191 13.48 -2.18 3.62
CA VAL A 191 13.88 -1.94 2.23
C VAL A 191 13.94 -3.27 1.48
N VAL A 192 13.63 -3.28 0.20
CA VAL A 192 13.80 -4.46 -0.65
C VAL A 192 15.29 -4.58 -1.00
N LYS A 193 15.95 -5.55 -0.41
CA LYS A 193 17.39 -5.78 -0.61
C LYS A 193 17.70 -6.57 -1.85
N ASN A 194 16.82 -7.50 -2.21
CA ASN A 194 16.95 -8.31 -3.42
C ASN A 194 15.59 -8.82 -3.87
N PHE A 195 15.37 -8.78 -5.16
CA PHE A 195 14.23 -9.39 -5.81
C PHE A 195 14.71 -10.30 -6.94
N THR A 196 14.32 -11.56 -6.89
CA THR A 196 14.55 -12.53 -7.95
C THR A 196 13.23 -13.11 -8.37
N SER A 197 12.74 -12.74 -9.55
CA SER A 197 11.45 -13.15 -10.09
C SER A 197 11.28 -14.67 -10.02
N LYS A 198 10.10 -15.10 -9.60
CA LYS A 198 9.71 -16.53 -9.39
C LYS A 198 10.64 -17.28 -8.45
N ASN A 199 11.26 -16.59 -7.55
CA ASN A 199 12.16 -17.17 -6.56
C ASN A 199 11.95 -16.53 -5.18
N THR A 200 12.49 -15.33 -4.94
CA THR A 200 12.47 -14.71 -3.61
C THR A 200 12.37 -13.19 -3.67
N ILE A 201 11.76 -12.63 -2.64
CA ILE A 201 11.90 -11.22 -2.26
C ILE A 201 12.61 -11.20 -0.90
N VAL A 202 13.71 -10.47 -0.79
CA VAL A 202 14.45 -10.32 0.45
C VAL A 202 14.32 -8.89 0.94
N PHE A 203 13.72 -8.72 2.10
CA PHE A 203 13.59 -7.45 2.81
C PHE A 203 14.65 -7.38 3.89
N GLN A 204 15.28 -6.21 4.02
CA GLN A 204 16.23 -5.88 5.08
C GLN A 204 15.64 -4.78 5.95
N ALA A 205 15.79 -4.90 7.27
CA ALA A 205 15.37 -3.85 8.20
C ALA A 205 15.98 -2.50 7.81
N ASN A 206 15.14 -1.47 7.81
CA ASN A 206 15.55 -0.09 7.59
C ASN A 206 16.06 0.50 8.92
N GLU A 207 17.36 0.61 9.07
CA GLU A 207 17.98 1.15 10.29
C GLU A 207 17.68 2.65 10.51
N SER A 208 17.22 3.34 9.47
CA SER A 208 16.79 4.75 9.53
C SER A 208 15.30 4.92 9.78
N TYR A 209 14.56 3.83 9.96
CA TYR A 209 13.14 3.87 10.26
C TYR A 209 12.88 4.55 11.61
N TRP A 210 11.88 5.42 11.70
CA TRP A 210 11.61 6.20 12.90
C TRP A 210 11.35 5.33 14.15
N ASN A 211 10.87 4.09 13.94
CA ASN A 211 10.53 3.12 14.98
C ASN A 211 11.45 1.88 14.92
N ALA A 212 12.71 2.03 14.50
CA ALA A 212 13.65 0.93 14.25
C ALA A 212 13.89 0.04 15.49
N ASP A 213 13.81 0.59 16.69
CA ASP A 213 13.98 -0.15 17.95
C ASP A 213 12.92 -1.25 18.15
N HIS A 214 11.80 -1.20 17.43
CA HIS A 214 10.73 -2.20 17.49
C HIS A 214 10.82 -3.25 16.37
N ILE A 215 11.82 -3.17 15.49
CA ILE A 215 12.04 -4.17 14.44
C ILE A 215 12.82 -5.35 15.04
N ASN A 216 12.11 -6.46 15.28
CA ASN A 216 12.72 -7.66 15.86
C ASN A 216 13.26 -8.64 14.78
N ILE A 217 12.76 -8.56 13.56
CA ILE A 217 13.17 -9.41 12.43
C ILE A 217 13.98 -8.54 11.47
N HIS A 218 15.30 -8.73 11.41
CA HIS A 218 16.16 -7.89 10.58
C HIS A 218 16.20 -8.29 9.11
N THR A 219 15.88 -9.53 8.80
CA THR A 219 15.79 -10.02 7.40
C THR A 219 14.54 -10.85 7.25
N LEU A 220 13.69 -10.47 6.31
CA LEU A 220 12.48 -11.19 5.94
C LEU A 220 12.63 -11.69 4.51
N THR A 221 12.48 -13.01 4.31
CA THR A 221 12.57 -13.62 2.98
C THR A 221 11.24 -14.22 2.58
N TRP A 222 10.67 -13.71 1.52
CA TRP A 222 9.47 -14.27 0.92
C TRP A 222 9.85 -15.22 -0.21
N VAL A 223 9.31 -16.43 -0.17
CA VAL A 223 9.56 -17.46 -1.17
C VAL A 223 8.37 -17.51 -2.13
N TYR A 224 8.68 -17.51 -3.43
CA TYR A 224 7.68 -17.60 -4.48
C TYR A 224 6.94 -18.96 -4.45
N ASN A 225 5.63 -18.90 -4.63
CA ASN A 225 4.77 -20.08 -4.78
C ASN A 225 3.75 -19.79 -5.89
N ASP A 226 3.80 -20.56 -6.97
CA ASP A 226 2.90 -20.42 -8.12
C ASP A 226 1.51 -21.02 -7.89
N GLY A 227 1.29 -21.67 -6.73
CA GLY A 227 0.01 -22.29 -6.38
C GLY A 227 -0.29 -23.60 -7.15
N SER A 228 0.64 -24.12 -7.94
CA SER A 228 0.43 -25.36 -8.71
C SER A 228 0.25 -26.60 -7.83
N ASP A 229 0.89 -26.61 -6.65
CA ASP A 229 0.68 -27.58 -5.59
C ASP A 229 0.03 -26.89 -4.38
N ALA A 230 -1.24 -27.21 -4.13
CA ALA A 230 -2.03 -26.62 -3.07
C ALA A 230 -1.52 -26.93 -1.65
N THR A 231 -0.66 -27.93 -1.47
CA THR A 231 -0.08 -28.33 -0.17
C THR A 231 1.37 -27.93 -0.01
N LYS A 232 2.02 -27.42 -1.08
CA LYS A 232 3.46 -27.09 -1.06
C LYS A 232 3.83 -26.18 0.10
N ALA A 233 3.11 -25.09 0.30
CA ALA A 233 3.41 -24.10 1.32
C ALA A 233 3.36 -24.70 2.74
N TYR A 234 2.37 -25.57 3.01
CA TYR A 234 2.27 -26.31 4.26
C TYR A 234 3.46 -27.30 4.42
N ASN A 235 3.77 -28.06 3.38
CA ASN A 235 4.89 -29.00 3.42
C ASN A 235 6.23 -28.30 3.63
N ASP A 236 6.45 -27.14 3.00
CA ASP A 236 7.65 -26.34 3.20
C ASP A 236 7.78 -25.83 4.65
N ALA A 237 6.68 -25.44 5.28
CA ALA A 237 6.68 -25.02 6.69
C ALA A 237 6.98 -26.19 7.63
N ILE A 238 6.35 -27.36 7.44
CA ILE A 238 6.62 -28.56 8.27
C ILE A 238 8.04 -29.05 8.08
N ALA A 239 8.60 -28.92 6.88
CA ALA A 239 9.99 -29.27 6.59
C ALA A 239 11.01 -28.22 7.09
N GLY A 240 10.58 -27.10 7.64
CA GLY A 240 11.45 -26.01 8.11
C GLY A 240 12.13 -25.25 6.96
N VAL A 241 11.57 -25.27 5.75
CA VAL A 241 12.05 -24.49 4.61
C VAL A 241 11.62 -23.02 4.75
N VAL A 242 10.44 -22.81 5.35
CA VAL A 242 9.91 -21.49 5.72
C VAL A 242 9.44 -21.52 7.17
N ASP A 243 9.48 -20.36 7.85
CA ASP A 243 9.07 -20.23 9.26
C ASP A 243 7.54 -20.11 9.42
N GLY A 244 6.84 -19.70 8.36
CA GLY A 244 5.39 -19.55 8.37
C GLY A 244 4.80 -19.46 6.97
N THR A 245 3.51 -19.77 6.86
CA THR A 245 2.77 -19.69 5.60
C THR A 245 1.26 -19.56 5.83
N GLY A 246 0.55 -18.98 4.87
CA GLY A 246 -0.91 -19.05 4.84
C GLY A 246 -1.41 -20.46 4.44
N LEU A 247 -2.49 -20.91 5.08
CA LEU A 247 -3.12 -22.20 4.77
C LEU A 247 -4.38 -22.00 3.91
N ASN A 248 -4.46 -22.75 2.82
CA ASN A 248 -5.69 -22.91 2.04
C ASN A 248 -6.48 -24.14 2.49
N THR A 249 -7.64 -24.41 1.89
CA THR A 249 -8.49 -25.55 2.25
C THR A 249 -7.77 -26.90 2.19
N ALA A 250 -6.94 -27.13 1.17
CA ALA A 250 -6.18 -28.38 1.03
C ALA A 250 -5.11 -28.51 2.10
N SER A 251 -4.38 -27.43 2.38
CA SER A 251 -3.36 -27.38 3.43
C SER A 251 -3.95 -27.55 4.83
N VAL A 252 -5.13 -26.98 5.11
CA VAL A 252 -5.87 -27.21 6.36
C VAL A 252 -6.25 -28.67 6.49
N ALA A 253 -6.74 -29.32 5.42
CA ALA A 253 -7.08 -30.72 5.44
C ALA A 253 -5.84 -31.61 5.71
N ALA A 254 -4.70 -31.31 5.08
CA ALA A 254 -3.44 -31.99 5.31
C ALA A 254 -2.95 -31.82 6.76
N ALA A 255 -2.91 -30.58 7.26
CA ALA A 255 -2.47 -30.30 8.63
C ALA A 255 -3.33 -31.02 9.69
N LYS A 256 -4.64 -31.15 9.47
CA LYS A 256 -5.55 -31.90 10.34
C LYS A 256 -5.28 -33.43 10.26
N ALA A 257 -5.05 -33.96 9.06
CA ALA A 257 -4.75 -35.34 8.86
C ALA A 257 -3.41 -35.76 9.53
N ASP A 258 -2.43 -34.88 9.51
CA ASP A 258 -1.10 -35.09 10.10
C ASP A 258 -1.07 -34.77 11.61
N GLY A 259 -2.15 -34.22 12.19
CA GLY A 259 -2.22 -33.87 13.62
C GLY A 259 -1.49 -32.57 13.96
N ASN A 260 -1.06 -31.79 12.99
CA ASN A 260 -0.28 -30.56 13.19
C ASN A 260 -1.16 -29.31 13.34
N PHE A 261 -2.45 -29.38 13.00
CA PHE A 261 -3.30 -28.21 12.93
C PHE A 261 -3.46 -27.52 14.28
N ASP A 262 -3.74 -28.26 15.35
CA ASP A 262 -4.01 -27.70 16.66
C ASP A 262 -2.75 -27.15 17.34
N ASP A 263 -1.57 -27.68 17.00
CA ASP A 263 -0.29 -27.30 17.61
C ASP A 263 0.37 -26.13 16.90
N TYR A 264 0.18 -25.95 15.58
CA TYR A 264 0.94 -25.02 14.75
C TYR A 264 0.08 -24.02 13.96
N ALA A 265 -1.24 -24.23 13.85
CA ALA A 265 -2.09 -23.31 13.09
C ALA A 265 -2.61 -22.18 14.00
N TYR A 266 -2.39 -20.94 13.55
CA TYR A 266 -3.07 -19.78 14.10
C TYR A 266 -4.29 -19.46 13.22
N VAL A 267 -5.45 -19.29 13.85
CA VAL A 267 -6.68 -18.89 13.17
C VAL A 267 -6.95 -17.43 13.48
N ALA A 268 -6.72 -16.56 12.49
CA ALA A 268 -7.07 -15.14 12.60
C ALA A 268 -8.59 -14.95 12.69
N LEU A 269 -9.00 -13.81 13.25
CA LEU A 269 -10.40 -13.38 13.21
C LEU A 269 -10.86 -13.23 11.76
N THR A 270 -12.16 -13.49 11.53
CA THR A 270 -12.79 -13.28 10.22
C THR A 270 -12.76 -11.80 9.88
N ASP A 271 -12.22 -11.44 8.73
CA ASP A 271 -12.34 -10.10 8.19
C ASP A 271 -13.78 -9.82 7.71
N ALA A 272 -14.09 -8.55 7.43
CA ALA A 272 -15.40 -8.14 6.95
C ALA A 272 -15.54 -8.20 5.42
N THR A 273 -14.67 -8.96 4.74
CA THR A 273 -14.63 -9.05 3.27
C THR A 273 -15.81 -9.83 2.73
N THR A 274 -16.53 -9.26 1.77
CA THR A 274 -17.61 -9.92 1.04
C THR A 274 -17.15 -10.29 -0.36
N TYR A 275 -17.24 -11.57 -0.69
CA TYR A 275 -16.96 -12.08 -2.04
C TYR A 275 -18.26 -12.18 -2.84
N SER A 276 -18.29 -11.58 -4.02
CA SER A 276 -19.45 -11.53 -4.90
C SER A 276 -19.09 -11.92 -6.32
N GLY A 277 -20.00 -12.61 -7.00
CA GLY A 277 -19.93 -12.88 -8.42
C GLY A 277 -20.84 -11.94 -9.19
N PHE A 278 -20.31 -11.29 -10.24
CA PHE A 278 -21.08 -10.40 -11.10
C PHE A 278 -21.16 -10.95 -12.52
N PHE A 279 -22.35 -10.86 -13.12
CA PHE A 279 -22.55 -11.15 -14.54
C PHE A 279 -22.49 -9.87 -15.33
N ASN A 280 -21.68 -9.83 -16.40
CA ASN A 280 -21.69 -8.72 -17.34
C ASN A 280 -22.96 -8.76 -18.21
N ILE A 281 -24.03 -8.13 -17.71
CA ILE A 281 -25.35 -8.09 -18.39
C ILE A 281 -25.35 -7.24 -19.68
N ASN A 282 -24.31 -6.41 -19.91
CA ASN A 282 -24.16 -5.63 -21.12
C ASN A 282 -23.52 -6.43 -22.25
N ARG A 283 -23.05 -7.64 -21.99
CA ARG A 283 -22.44 -8.50 -22.99
C ARG A 283 -23.51 -9.40 -23.59
N ASN A 284 -23.83 -9.19 -24.88
CA ASN A 284 -24.82 -9.98 -25.66
C ASN A 284 -24.40 -11.46 -25.85
N GLN A 285 -23.45 -12.00 -25.12
CA GLN A 285 -23.01 -13.39 -25.24
C GLN A 285 -24.07 -14.39 -24.77
N PHE A 286 -25.05 -13.96 -23.98
CA PHE A 286 -26.17 -14.82 -23.56
C PHE A 286 -27.41 -14.71 -24.50
N ALA A 287 -27.37 -13.84 -25.50
CA ALA A 287 -28.48 -13.75 -26.49
C ALA A 287 -28.61 -15.01 -27.34
N ASN A 288 -27.61 -15.87 -27.38
CA ASN A 288 -27.60 -17.12 -28.17
C ASN A 288 -27.53 -18.36 -27.24
N ALA A 289 -27.86 -18.26 -25.97
CA ALA A 289 -27.88 -19.42 -25.07
C ALA A 289 -29.07 -20.36 -25.22
N ASN A 290 -29.77 -20.28 -26.34
CA ASN A 290 -30.87 -21.17 -26.72
C ASN A 290 -30.52 -22.11 -27.87
N ASP A 291 -29.24 -22.29 -28.18
CA ASP A 291 -28.79 -23.34 -29.12
C ASP A 291 -28.16 -24.50 -28.36
#